data_8993398384bc1e75469a62f45b1ac762
#
_entry.id   8993398384bc1e75469a62f45b1ac762
#
_cell.length_a   1.000
_cell.length_b   1.000
_cell.length_c   1.000
_cell.angle_alpha   90.00
_cell.angle_beta   90.00
_cell.angle_gamma   90.00
#
_symmetry.space_group_name_H-M   'P 1'
#
loop_
_entity.id
_entity.type
_entity.pdbx_description
1 polymer ?
#
loop_
_entity_poly.entity_id
_entity_poly.type
_entity_poly.pdbx_seq_one_letter_code
_entity_poly.pdbx_strand_id
1 'polypeptide(L)'
;MAKLKIFFKREPVFVIAIFLAIITSLFSFPKLEYIDFKVLILLFNLMIIVAAFTDLKVLDYIASIILKKCKSYRKVTLSLVFITFFAAMFVTNDVALITFVPITLVIGKKSNISMLKIVIFETLAANLGSALTPMGNPQNLFIYSFYNITPNKFFSITLPLSLLSILFLLVIIFKEKNKNLNFNLEDIKLGSKYKIEIFAVLMIIVLLSVFHIINYKIAFIITIITVFIVNKRLFFKVDIYLLLTFVGFFIFVGNISNMNMVKEFMEDLLNSETSTYISGLLCSQIISNVPATMLLSSFTNYYKELLLSVNIGGLGTLIASLASVISYKFYVKENKEENRKYIKYFTLYNVLGLLIFGLVFML
;
A
#
# COMPACT_ATOMS: atom_id res chain seq x y z
N MET A 1 -1.26 23.41 21.85
CA MET A 1 -1.37 22.02 22.31
C MET A 1 -2.42 21.21 21.53
N ALA A 2 -3.67 21.69 21.30
CA ALA A 2 -4.69 20.93 20.55
C ALA A 2 -4.28 20.60 19.10
N LYS A 3 -3.74 21.56 18.33
CA LYS A 3 -3.26 21.33 16.96
C LYS A 3 -2.14 20.27 16.90
N LEU A 4 -1.24 20.26 17.88
CA LEU A 4 -0.16 19.28 17.97
C LEU A 4 -0.72 17.87 18.26
N LYS A 5 -1.67 17.72 19.19
CA LYS A 5 -2.34 16.44 19.47
C LYS A 5 -3.11 15.90 18.26
N ILE A 6 -3.72 16.77 17.46
CA ILE A 6 -4.41 16.39 16.22
C ILE A 6 -3.40 15.90 15.18
N PHE A 7 -2.26 16.58 15.04
CA PHE A 7 -1.19 16.21 14.14
C PHE A 7 -0.59 14.83 14.48
N PHE A 8 -0.24 14.61 15.76
CA PHE A 8 0.26 13.31 16.24
C PHE A 8 -0.71 12.14 15.99
N LYS A 9 -2.03 12.40 16.04
CA LYS A 9 -3.05 11.39 15.72
C LYS A 9 -3.24 11.16 14.22
N ARG A 10 -2.88 12.16 13.40
CA ARG A 10 -3.06 12.08 11.96
C ARG A 10 -1.92 11.35 11.28
N GLU A 11 -0.68 11.63 11.67
CA GLU A 11 0.54 11.13 11.06
C GLU A 11 1.45 10.41 12.08
N PRO A 12 0.97 9.32 12.72
CA PRO A 12 1.70 8.70 13.82
C PRO A 12 3.02 8.05 13.37
N VAL A 13 3.06 7.45 12.17
CA VAL A 13 4.26 6.78 11.64
C VAL A 13 5.35 7.79 11.33
N PHE A 14 4.99 8.95 10.76
CA PHE A 14 5.91 10.05 10.54
C PHE A 14 6.54 10.54 11.86
N VAL A 15 5.70 10.75 12.86
CA VAL A 15 6.18 11.22 14.18
C VAL A 15 7.16 10.22 14.81
N ILE A 16 6.83 8.93 14.75
CA ILE A 16 7.72 7.86 15.25
C ILE A 16 9.03 7.85 14.47
N ALA A 17 8.99 7.92 13.14
CA ALA A 17 10.18 7.91 12.29
C ALA A 17 11.14 9.06 12.63
N ILE A 18 10.59 10.29 12.74
CA ILE A 18 11.42 11.47 13.08
C ILE A 18 11.94 11.38 14.52
N PHE A 19 11.13 10.92 15.47
CA PHE A 19 11.55 10.72 16.86
C PHE A 19 12.72 9.72 16.96
N LEU A 20 12.62 8.58 16.28
CA LEU A 20 13.67 7.56 16.22
C LEU A 20 14.94 8.12 15.54
N ALA A 21 14.78 8.86 14.43
CA ALA A 21 15.91 9.51 13.75
C ALA A 21 16.64 10.48 14.68
N ILE A 22 15.90 11.31 15.42
CA ILE A 22 16.49 12.29 16.36
C ILE A 22 17.23 11.57 17.50
N ILE A 23 16.59 10.59 18.15
CA ILE A 23 17.21 9.85 19.27
C ILE A 23 18.48 9.16 18.80
N THR A 24 18.45 8.44 17.68
CA THR A 24 19.63 7.71 17.21
C THR A 24 20.74 8.64 16.72
N SER A 25 20.38 9.86 16.28
CA SER A 25 21.36 10.89 15.91
C SER A 25 22.14 11.45 17.11
N LEU A 26 21.69 11.21 18.34
CA LEU A 26 22.46 11.51 19.56
C LEU A 26 23.61 10.54 19.79
N PHE A 27 23.54 9.33 19.23
CA PHE A 27 24.52 8.26 19.39
C PHE A 27 25.39 8.05 18.15
N SER A 28 24.87 8.36 16.96
CA SER A 28 25.57 8.24 15.68
C SER A 28 25.23 9.44 14.79
N PHE A 29 26.24 10.11 14.23
CA PHE A 29 26.00 11.31 13.43
C PHE A 29 25.26 10.96 12.13
N PRO A 30 24.13 11.61 11.80
CA PRO A 30 23.38 11.33 10.60
C PRO A 30 24.18 11.73 9.34
N LYS A 31 24.19 10.86 8.32
CA LYS A 31 24.85 11.13 7.03
C LYS A 31 23.81 11.21 5.92
N LEU A 32 24.02 12.10 4.95
CA LEU A 32 23.18 12.21 3.76
C LEU A 32 23.21 10.93 2.90
N GLU A 33 24.30 10.16 2.98
CA GLU A 33 24.48 8.89 2.26
C GLU A 33 23.49 7.80 2.69
N TYR A 34 22.88 7.93 3.89
CA TYR A 34 21.85 6.99 4.34
C TYR A 34 20.55 7.14 3.55
N ILE A 35 20.31 8.33 2.95
CA ILE A 35 19.06 8.63 2.26
C ILE A 35 19.12 8.09 0.83
N ASP A 36 18.26 7.10 0.53
CA ASP A 36 18.07 6.63 -0.84
C ASP A 36 17.18 7.60 -1.63
N PHE A 37 17.82 8.59 -2.27
CA PHE A 37 17.12 9.57 -3.12
C PHE A 37 16.44 8.93 -4.33
N LYS A 38 16.91 7.76 -4.83
CA LYS A 38 16.28 7.06 -5.93
C LYS A 38 14.88 6.57 -5.53
N VAL A 39 14.76 5.94 -4.36
CA VAL A 39 13.47 5.52 -3.80
C VAL A 39 12.53 6.69 -3.61
N LEU A 40 13.00 7.79 -3.00
CA LEU A 40 12.17 8.98 -2.76
C LEU A 40 11.65 9.60 -4.07
N ILE A 41 12.51 9.70 -5.08
CA ILE A 41 12.15 10.24 -6.40
C ILE A 41 11.12 9.34 -7.10
N LEU A 42 11.32 8.03 -7.06
CA LEU A 42 10.38 7.08 -7.67
C LEU A 42 9.02 7.10 -6.96
N LEU A 43 9.00 7.14 -5.62
CA LEU A 43 7.77 7.31 -4.83
C LEU A 43 7.06 8.61 -5.20
N PHE A 44 7.80 9.73 -5.22
CA PHE A 44 7.23 11.04 -5.58
C PHE A 44 6.59 11.00 -6.97
N ASN A 45 7.29 10.47 -7.97
CA ASN A 45 6.79 10.38 -9.34
C ASN A 45 5.49 9.57 -9.43
N LEU A 46 5.43 8.41 -8.76
CA LEU A 46 4.24 7.58 -8.72
C LEU A 46 3.08 8.31 -8.02
N MET A 47 3.35 8.89 -6.84
CA MET A 47 2.33 9.56 -6.04
C MET A 47 1.68 10.73 -6.79
N ILE A 48 2.46 11.55 -7.49
CA ILE A 48 1.93 12.73 -8.20
C ILE A 48 1.09 12.33 -9.41
N ILE A 49 1.45 11.25 -10.12
CA ILE A 49 0.66 10.73 -11.26
C ILE A 49 -0.64 10.08 -10.75
N VAL A 50 -0.56 9.32 -9.66
CA VAL A 50 -1.74 8.72 -9.03
C VAL A 50 -2.69 9.81 -8.51
N ALA A 51 -2.15 10.88 -7.92
CA ALA A 51 -2.94 12.06 -7.54
C ALA A 51 -3.61 12.72 -8.75
N ALA A 52 -2.97 12.73 -9.93
CA ALA A 52 -3.58 13.23 -11.16
C ALA A 52 -4.75 12.34 -11.63
N PHE A 53 -4.61 11.02 -11.61
CA PHE A 53 -5.69 10.11 -11.98
C PHE A 53 -6.88 10.19 -11.00
N THR A 54 -6.60 10.39 -9.72
CA THR A 54 -7.62 10.62 -8.69
C THR A 54 -8.36 11.94 -8.94
N ASP A 55 -7.63 13.03 -9.24
CA ASP A 55 -8.21 14.35 -9.55
C ASP A 55 -9.08 14.33 -10.80
N LEU A 56 -8.67 13.55 -11.79
CA LEU A 56 -9.39 13.34 -13.06
C LEU A 56 -10.50 12.29 -12.96
N LYS A 57 -10.72 11.69 -11.78
CA LYS A 57 -11.74 10.67 -11.47
C LYS A 57 -11.68 9.44 -12.38
N VAL A 58 -10.49 9.04 -12.81
CA VAL A 58 -10.31 7.91 -13.73
C VAL A 58 -10.77 6.60 -13.10
N LEU A 59 -10.34 6.33 -11.84
CA LEU A 59 -10.69 5.11 -11.13
C LEU A 59 -12.18 5.06 -10.77
N ASP A 60 -12.73 6.19 -10.29
CA ASP A 60 -14.16 6.33 -9.98
C ASP A 60 -15.03 6.05 -11.22
N TYR A 61 -14.62 6.57 -12.38
CA TYR A 61 -15.33 6.38 -13.64
C TYR A 61 -15.35 4.90 -14.06
N ILE A 62 -14.18 4.23 -14.01
CA ILE A 62 -14.07 2.79 -14.32
C ILE A 62 -14.97 1.98 -13.40
N ALA A 63 -14.91 2.23 -12.10
CA ALA A 63 -15.73 1.55 -11.11
C ALA A 63 -17.23 1.77 -11.38
N SER A 64 -17.64 3.01 -11.67
CA SER A 64 -19.04 3.34 -11.97
C SER A 64 -19.59 2.55 -13.17
N ILE A 65 -18.83 2.46 -14.27
CA ILE A 65 -19.25 1.71 -15.47
C ILE A 65 -19.47 0.22 -15.15
N ILE A 66 -18.55 -0.39 -14.40
CA ILE A 66 -18.62 -1.82 -14.06
C ILE A 66 -19.79 -2.08 -13.11
N LEU A 67 -19.91 -1.26 -12.07
CA LEU A 67 -20.89 -1.44 -11.00
C LEU A 67 -22.33 -1.21 -11.46
N LYS A 68 -22.58 -0.31 -12.44
CA LYS A 68 -23.92 -0.12 -13.02
C LYS A 68 -24.52 -1.39 -13.63
N LYS A 69 -23.70 -2.34 -14.04
CA LYS A 69 -24.13 -3.63 -14.58
C LYS A 69 -24.39 -4.69 -13.49
N CYS A 70 -24.08 -4.41 -12.23
CA CYS A 70 -24.18 -5.35 -11.12
C CYS A 70 -25.54 -5.22 -10.42
N LYS A 71 -26.32 -6.32 -10.42
CA LYS A 71 -27.67 -6.38 -9.80
C LYS A 71 -27.73 -7.33 -8.60
N SER A 72 -26.61 -7.84 -8.12
CA SER A 72 -26.58 -8.74 -6.97
C SER A 72 -25.36 -8.50 -6.09
N TYR A 73 -25.51 -8.81 -4.79
CA TYR A 73 -24.46 -8.65 -3.79
C TYR A 73 -23.15 -9.31 -4.23
N ARG A 74 -23.21 -10.56 -4.73
CA ARG A 74 -22.01 -11.27 -5.18
C ARG A 74 -21.33 -10.61 -6.38
N LYS A 75 -22.10 -10.13 -7.36
CA LYS A 75 -21.52 -9.41 -8.52
C LYS A 75 -20.88 -8.10 -8.09
N VAL A 76 -21.51 -7.33 -7.19
CA VAL A 76 -20.95 -6.10 -6.63
C VAL A 76 -19.66 -6.42 -5.85
N THR A 77 -19.69 -7.45 -4.99
CA THR A 77 -18.49 -7.87 -4.22
C THR A 77 -17.35 -8.27 -5.14
N LEU A 78 -17.61 -9.15 -6.11
CA LEU A 78 -16.57 -9.55 -7.10
C LEU A 78 -16.00 -8.33 -7.82
N SER A 79 -16.86 -7.44 -8.32
CA SER A 79 -16.41 -6.26 -9.06
C SER A 79 -15.55 -5.33 -8.20
N LEU A 80 -16.02 -4.97 -7.01
CA LEU A 80 -15.30 -4.07 -6.11
C LEU A 80 -13.99 -4.67 -5.64
N VAL A 81 -14.00 -5.92 -5.21
CA VAL A 81 -12.80 -6.61 -4.71
C VAL A 81 -11.75 -6.73 -5.82
N PHE A 82 -12.14 -7.14 -7.03
CA PHE A 82 -11.17 -7.32 -8.11
C PHE A 82 -10.74 -6.01 -8.77
N ILE A 83 -11.61 -4.99 -8.85
CA ILE A 83 -11.17 -3.64 -9.26
C ILE A 83 -10.14 -3.12 -8.26
N THR A 84 -10.38 -3.25 -6.95
CA THR A 84 -9.44 -2.86 -5.90
C THR A 84 -8.13 -3.63 -6.00
N PHE A 85 -8.19 -4.95 -6.20
CA PHE A 85 -7.03 -5.81 -6.36
C PHE A 85 -6.13 -5.38 -7.53
N PHE A 86 -6.72 -5.20 -8.71
CA PHE A 86 -5.95 -4.82 -9.90
C PHE A 86 -5.52 -3.35 -9.88
N ALA A 87 -6.35 -2.45 -9.37
CA ALA A 87 -5.96 -1.04 -9.25
C ALA A 87 -4.79 -0.87 -8.28
N ALA A 88 -4.77 -1.59 -7.15
CA ALA A 88 -3.69 -1.53 -6.17
C ALA A 88 -2.31 -1.89 -6.74
N MET A 89 -2.25 -2.63 -7.85
CA MET A 89 -1.00 -2.92 -8.55
C MET A 89 -0.34 -1.68 -9.17
N PHE A 90 -1.13 -0.63 -9.48
CA PHE A 90 -0.66 0.53 -10.22
C PHE A 90 -0.74 1.84 -9.45
N VAL A 91 -1.76 1.97 -8.56
CA VAL A 91 -2.04 3.24 -7.86
C VAL A 91 -1.77 3.18 -6.37
N THR A 92 -1.19 2.13 -5.87
CA THR A 92 -0.97 1.76 -4.46
C THR A 92 -2.22 1.27 -3.74
N ASN A 93 -2.02 0.44 -2.70
CA ASN A 93 -3.08 -0.12 -1.88
C ASN A 93 -3.91 0.97 -1.18
N ASP A 94 -3.25 2.01 -0.67
CA ASP A 94 -3.91 3.09 0.06
C ASP A 94 -4.86 3.89 -0.84
N VAL A 95 -4.40 4.27 -2.05
CA VAL A 95 -5.20 5.03 -3.01
C VAL A 95 -6.36 4.19 -3.55
N ALA A 96 -6.16 2.90 -3.79
CA ALA A 96 -7.24 2.01 -4.18
C ALA A 96 -8.38 2.01 -3.14
N LEU A 97 -8.03 1.91 -1.84
CA LEU A 97 -9.04 1.93 -0.77
C LEU A 97 -9.69 3.31 -0.57
N ILE A 98 -8.92 4.40 -0.67
CA ILE A 98 -9.45 5.77 -0.61
C ILE A 98 -10.50 5.99 -1.71
N THR A 99 -10.32 5.34 -2.86
CA THR A 99 -11.23 5.47 -4.01
C THR A 99 -12.44 4.54 -3.88
N PHE A 100 -12.24 3.24 -3.65
CA PHE A 100 -13.32 2.26 -3.81
C PHE A 100 -14.15 2.04 -2.55
N VAL A 101 -13.59 2.15 -1.35
CA VAL A 101 -14.37 2.00 -0.10
C VAL A 101 -15.51 3.03 0.01
N PRO A 102 -15.33 4.33 -0.30
CA PRO A 102 -16.44 5.27 -0.33
C PRO A 102 -17.55 4.88 -1.31
N ILE A 103 -17.20 4.36 -2.49
CA ILE A 103 -18.18 3.87 -3.47
C ILE A 103 -18.98 2.71 -2.89
N THR A 104 -18.32 1.77 -2.24
CA THR A 104 -18.95 0.64 -1.53
C THR A 104 -19.95 1.11 -0.48
N LEU A 105 -19.57 2.11 0.32
CA LEU A 105 -20.44 2.68 1.36
C LEU A 105 -21.66 3.39 0.76
N VAL A 106 -21.51 4.10 -0.37
CA VAL A 106 -22.61 4.72 -1.10
C VAL A 106 -23.61 3.65 -1.60
N ILE A 107 -23.11 2.55 -2.16
CA ILE A 107 -23.96 1.42 -2.60
C ILE A 107 -24.73 0.85 -1.41
N GLY A 108 -24.06 0.64 -0.27
CA GLY A 108 -24.68 0.15 0.96
C GLY A 108 -25.82 1.02 1.44
N LYS A 109 -25.64 2.33 1.47
CA LYS A 109 -26.68 3.29 1.82
C LYS A 109 -27.88 3.26 0.86
N LYS A 110 -27.61 3.25 -0.46
CA LYS A 110 -28.67 3.24 -1.48
C LYS A 110 -29.45 1.93 -1.51
N SER A 111 -28.83 0.80 -1.18
CA SER A 111 -29.46 -0.53 -1.17
C SER A 111 -29.97 -0.96 0.20
N ASN A 112 -29.71 -0.18 1.25
CA ASN A 112 -30.01 -0.51 2.65
C ASN A 112 -29.44 -1.87 3.10
N ILE A 113 -28.20 -2.19 2.65
CA ILE A 113 -27.51 -3.45 2.96
C ILE A 113 -26.14 -3.13 3.55
N SER A 114 -25.77 -3.81 4.65
CA SER A 114 -24.43 -3.68 5.24
C SER A 114 -23.36 -4.18 4.28
N MET A 115 -22.37 -3.32 4.01
CA MET A 115 -21.22 -3.59 3.16
C MET A 115 -19.96 -3.97 3.95
N LEU A 116 -20.10 -4.27 5.24
CA LEU A 116 -19.01 -4.56 6.16
C LEU A 116 -18.00 -5.55 5.58
N LYS A 117 -18.48 -6.69 5.10
CA LYS A 117 -17.61 -7.74 4.56
C LYS A 117 -16.96 -7.33 3.24
N ILE A 118 -17.67 -6.58 2.39
CA ILE A 118 -17.12 -6.10 1.13
C ILE A 118 -15.93 -5.17 1.42
N VAL A 119 -16.06 -4.22 2.33
CA VAL A 119 -14.96 -3.31 2.72
C VAL A 119 -13.77 -4.08 3.28
N ILE A 120 -14.00 -5.14 4.06
CA ILE A 120 -12.92 -6.00 4.56
C ILE A 120 -12.24 -6.76 3.41
N PHE A 121 -13.02 -7.28 2.45
CA PHE A 121 -12.48 -7.98 1.29
C PHE A 121 -11.75 -7.05 0.32
N GLU A 122 -12.21 -5.80 0.17
CA GLU A 122 -11.46 -4.75 -0.55
C GLU A 122 -10.12 -4.45 0.14
N THR A 123 -10.10 -4.44 1.48
CA THR A 123 -8.86 -4.23 2.25
C THR A 123 -7.86 -5.37 2.02
N LEU A 124 -8.32 -6.61 2.07
CA LEU A 124 -7.51 -7.78 1.72
C LEU A 124 -7.03 -7.69 0.27
N ALA A 125 -7.92 -7.35 -0.65
CA ALA A 125 -7.62 -7.21 -2.06
C ALA A 125 -6.57 -6.13 -2.35
N ALA A 126 -6.64 -4.99 -1.67
CA ALA A 126 -5.66 -3.92 -1.82
C ALA A 126 -4.27 -4.36 -1.35
N ASN A 127 -4.18 -4.98 -0.16
CA ASN A 127 -2.91 -5.44 0.38
C ASN A 127 -2.29 -6.58 -0.47
N LEU A 128 -3.10 -7.57 -0.84
CA LEU A 128 -2.64 -8.72 -1.62
C LEU A 128 -2.38 -8.38 -3.10
N GLY A 129 -3.20 -7.53 -3.70
CA GLY A 129 -3.03 -7.11 -5.09
C GLY A 129 -1.79 -6.24 -5.28
N SER A 130 -1.55 -5.31 -4.36
CA SER A 130 -0.37 -4.45 -4.40
C SER A 130 0.95 -5.21 -4.29
N ALA A 131 0.93 -6.42 -3.76
CA ALA A 131 2.11 -7.25 -3.61
C ALA A 131 2.72 -7.70 -4.95
N LEU A 132 1.93 -7.72 -6.04
CA LEU A 132 2.40 -8.25 -7.34
C LEU A 132 3.46 -7.35 -8.00
N THR A 133 3.39 -6.05 -7.85
CA THR A 133 4.23 -5.10 -8.61
C THR A 133 5.14 -4.27 -7.70
N PRO A 134 6.29 -3.81 -8.19
CA PRO A 134 7.16 -2.91 -7.41
C PRO A 134 6.47 -1.61 -7.02
N MET A 135 5.55 -1.09 -7.85
CA MET A 135 4.84 0.17 -7.61
C MET A 135 3.56 0.02 -6.80
N GLY A 136 3.11 -1.21 -6.51
CA GLY A 136 1.84 -1.47 -5.82
C GLY A 136 1.81 -0.99 -4.37
N ASN A 137 2.97 -0.92 -3.73
CA ASN A 137 3.10 -0.37 -2.38
C ASN A 137 4.53 0.15 -2.12
N PRO A 138 4.72 1.04 -1.13
CA PRO A 138 6.02 1.65 -0.86
C PRO A 138 7.10 0.64 -0.46
N GLN A 139 6.78 -0.40 0.29
CA GLN A 139 7.75 -1.42 0.72
C GLN A 139 8.29 -2.25 -0.45
N ASN A 140 7.45 -2.56 -1.43
CA ASN A 140 7.89 -3.27 -2.64
C ASN A 140 8.86 -2.41 -3.45
N LEU A 141 8.51 -1.14 -3.64
CA LEU A 141 9.37 -0.22 -4.38
C LEU A 141 10.72 -0.06 -3.69
N PHE A 142 10.72 0.03 -2.36
CA PHE A 142 11.94 0.10 -1.57
C PHE A 142 12.79 -1.17 -1.72
N ILE A 143 12.25 -2.36 -1.47
CA ILE A 143 12.97 -3.64 -1.62
C ILE A 143 13.50 -3.79 -3.04
N TYR A 144 12.67 -3.53 -4.03
CA TYR A 144 13.02 -3.62 -5.44
C TYR A 144 14.22 -2.74 -5.81
N SER A 145 14.20 -1.49 -5.33
CA SER A 145 15.27 -0.53 -5.59
C SER A 145 16.52 -0.80 -4.75
N PHE A 146 16.37 -1.08 -3.46
CA PHE A 146 17.45 -1.27 -2.51
C PHE A 146 18.34 -2.47 -2.88
N TYR A 147 17.71 -3.61 -3.20
CA TYR A 147 18.44 -4.83 -3.61
C TYR A 147 18.71 -4.91 -5.13
N ASN A 148 18.37 -3.88 -5.90
CA ASN A 148 18.50 -3.85 -7.36
C ASN A 148 17.94 -5.12 -8.05
N ILE A 149 16.74 -5.53 -7.63
CA ILE A 149 16.07 -6.73 -8.13
C ILE A 149 15.66 -6.50 -9.60
N THR A 150 15.88 -7.49 -10.46
CA THR A 150 15.39 -7.44 -11.84
C THR A 150 13.88 -7.67 -11.90
N PRO A 151 13.15 -7.11 -12.89
CA PRO A 151 11.72 -7.32 -13.04
C PRO A 151 11.32 -8.79 -13.03
N ASN A 152 12.01 -9.61 -13.83
CA ASN A 152 11.73 -11.05 -13.92
C ASN A 152 11.82 -11.75 -12.57
N LYS A 153 12.85 -11.41 -11.78
CA LYS A 153 13.05 -12.01 -10.46
C LYS A 153 12.02 -11.52 -9.45
N PHE A 154 11.63 -10.25 -9.50
CA PHE A 154 10.57 -9.71 -8.65
C PHE A 154 9.25 -10.42 -8.93
N PHE A 155 8.83 -10.49 -10.18
CA PHE A 155 7.58 -11.15 -10.57
C PHE A 155 7.60 -12.66 -10.31
N SER A 156 8.73 -13.35 -10.45
CA SER A 156 8.83 -14.78 -10.11
C SER A 156 8.57 -15.05 -8.62
N ILE A 157 8.90 -14.11 -7.74
CA ILE A 157 8.65 -14.20 -6.29
C ILE A 157 7.19 -13.86 -5.96
N THR A 158 6.64 -12.80 -6.57
CA THR A 158 5.34 -12.24 -6.16
C THR A 158 4.15 -12.84 -6.90
N LEU A 159 4.35 -13.41 -8.10
CA LEU A 159 3.27 -13.99 -8.89
C LEU A 159 2.58 -15.19 -8.20
N PRO A 160 3.29 -16.15 -7.59
CA PRO A 160 2.64 -17.23 -6.83
C PRO A 160 1.76 -16.72 -5.69
N LEU A 161 2.23 -15.71 -4.95
CA LEU A 161 1.44 -15.05 -3.90
C LEU A 161 0.17 -14.43 -4.47
N SER A 162 0.27 -13.72 -5.58
CA SER A 162 -0.88 -13.05 -6.21
C SER A 162 -1.91 -14.05 -6.77
N LEU A 163 -1.47 -15.15 -7.36
CA LEU A 163 -2.37 -16.20 -7.86
C LEU A 163 -3.11 -16.88 -6.70
N LEU A 164 -2.42 -17.22 -5.62
CA LEU A 164 -3.04 -17.78 -4.42
C LEU A 164 -3.99 -16.75 -3.78
N SER A 165 -3.66 -15.47 -3.82
CA SER A 165 -4.51 -14.38 -3.32
C SER A 165 -5.84 -14.28 -4.08
N ILE A 166 -5.81 -14.41 -5.40
CA ILE A 166 -7.02 -14.45 -6.24
C ILE A 166 -7.90 -15.63 -5.81
N LEU A 167 -7.32 -16.82 -5.66
CA LEU A 167 -8.05 -18.01 -5.22
C LEU A 167 -8.66 -17.82 -3.82
N PHE A 168 -7.89 -17.29 -2.88
CA PHE A 168 -8.36 -17.00 -1.52
C PHE A 168 -9.55 -16.03 -1.53
N LEU A 169 -9.44 -14.91 -2.27
CA LEU A 169 -10.51 -13.92 -2.41
C LEU A 169 -11.76 -14.53 -3.04
N LEU A 170 -11.63 -15.33 -4.09
CA LEU A 170 -12.75 -16.03 -4.69
C LEU A 170 -13.46 -16.94 -3.67
N VAL A 171 -12.69 -17.76 -2.92
CA VAL A 171 -13.24 -18.67 -1.92
C VAL A 171 -14.06 -17.92 -0.86
N ILE A 172 -13.54 -16.83 -0.30
CA ILE A 172 -14.25 -16.07 0.73
C ILE A 172 -15.49 -15.37 0.18
N ILE A 173 -15.44 -14.86 -1.06
CA ILE A 173 -16.58 -14.20 -1.71
C ILE A 173 -17.69 -15.21 -2.02
N PHE A 174 -17.34 -16.39 -2.54
CA PHE A 174 -18.36 -17.39 -2.87
C PHE A 174 -19.04 -18.04 -1.64
N LYS A 175 -18.40 -17.97 -0.47
CA LYS A 175 -19.04 -18.37 0.81
C LYS A 175 -20.12 -17.39 1.28
N GLU A 176 -20.15 -16.16 0.75
CA GLU A 176 -21.18 -15.19 1.13
C GLU A 176 -22.52 -15.47 0.44
N LYS A 177 -23.62 -15.25 1.18
CA LYS A 177 -24.97 -15.39 0.65
C LYS A 177 -25.24 -14.32 -0.41
N ASN A 178 -25.69 -14.76 -1.58
CA ASN A 178 -26.09 -13.85 -2.64
C ASN A 178 -27.47 -13.23 -2.34
N LYS A 179 -27.63 -11.95 -2.64
CA LYS A 179 -28.87 -11.18 -2.49
C LYS A 179 -29.03 -10.26 -3.70
N ASN A 180 -30.26 -9.96 -4.09
CA ASN A 180 -30.50 -8.93 -5.10
C ASN A 180 -30.17 -7.55 -4.49
N LEU A 181 -29.56 -6.70 -5.29
CA LEU A 181 -29.25 -5.32 -4.96
C LEU A 181 -29.90 -4.40 -5.98
N ASN A 182 -30.65 -3.42 -5.49
CA ASN A 182 -31.16 -2.34 -6.30
C ASN A 182 -30.53 -1.03 -5.86
N PHE A 183 -29.74 -0.44 -6.72
CA PHE A 183 -29.10 0.86 -6.50
C PHE A 183 -28.86 1.54 -7.84
N ASN A 184 -28.89 2.86 -7.83
CA ASN A 184 -28.48 3.69 -8.97
C ASN A 184 -27.27 4.52 -8.58
N LEU A 185 -26.18 4.37 -9.32
CA LEU A 185 -25.03 5.24 -9.20
C LEU A 185 -25.18 6.44 -10.15
N GLU A 186 -24.85 7.60 -9.66
CA GLU A 186 -24.79 8.80 -10.48
C GLU A 186 -23.70 8.69 -11.54
N ASP A 187 -23.88 9.39 -12.66
CA ASP A 187 -22.87 9.44 -13.71
C ASP A 187 -21.66 10.22 -13.23
N ILE A 188 -20.53 9.56 -13.19
CA ILE A 188 -19.26 10.20 -12.87
C ILE A 188 -18.74 10.83 -14.16
N LYS A 189 -18.60 12.16 -14.15
CA LYS A 189 -17.98 12.87 -15.25
C LYS A 189 -16.46 12.70 -15.18
N LEU A 190 -15.91 12.07 -16.21
CA LEU A 190 -14.48 11.94 -16.41
C LEU A 190 -13.86 13.33 -16.61
N GLY A 191 -12.66 13.55 -16.06
CA GLY A 191 -11.91 14.77 -16.29
C GLY A 191 -11.46 14.93 -17.76
N SER A 192 -10.67 15.95 -18.02
CA SER A 192 -10.18 16.24 -19.38
C SER A 192 -9.44 15.06 -19.98
N LYS A 193 -9.91 14.55 -21.13
CA LYS A 193 -9.33 13.41 -21.85
C LYS A 193 -7.86 13.66 -22.20
N TYR A 194 -7.54 14.85 -22.70
CA TYR A 194 -6.17 15.26 -23.02
C TYR A 194 -5.23 15.16 -21.81
N LYS A 195 -5.67 15.59 -20.62
CA LYS A 195 -4.87 15.47 -19.40
C LYS A 195 -4.67 14.01 -18.99
N ILE A 196 -5.70 13.16 -19.16
CA ILE A 196 -5.59 11.73 -18.87
C ILE A 196 -4.55 11.08 -19.79
N GLU A 197 -4.56 11.40 -21.07
CA GLU A 197 -3.59 10.88 -22.06
C GLU A 197 -2.15 11.29 -21.69
N ILE A 198 -1.92 12.56 -21.31
CA ILE A 198 -0.60 13.04 -20.88
C ILE A 198 -0.13 12.27 -19.63
N PHE A 199 -0.98 12.14 -18.60
CA PHE A 199 -0.59 11.44 -17.39
C PHE A 199 -0.46 9.94 -17.60
N ALA A 200 -1.18 9.34 -18.56
CA ALA A 200 -0.98 7.94 -18.94
C ALA A 200 0.39 7.70 -19.61
N VAL A 201 0.80 8.60 -20.52
CA VAL A 201 2.15 8.57 -21.12
C VAL A 201 3.22 8.78 -20.02
N LEU A 202 3.01 9.75 -19.11
CA LEU A 202 3.92 10.00 -18.01
C LEU A 202 4.03 8.78 -17.07
N MET A 203 2.92 8.08 -16.80
CA MET A 203 2.93 6.84 -16.05
C MET A 203 3.82 5.79 -16.72
N ILE A 204 3.71 5.61 -18.04
CA ILE A 204 4.56 4.67 -18.77
C ILE A 204 6.05 5.03 -18.61
N ILE A 205 6.42 6.32 -18.74
CA ILE A 205 7.79 6.79 -18.56
C ILE A 205 8.30 6.47 -17.14
N VAL A 206 7.46 6.73 -16.12
CA VAL A 206 7.82 6.45 -14.72
C VAL A 206 7.92 4.94 -14.48
N LEU A 207 7.04 4.12 -15.06
CA LEU A 207 7.14 2.66 -14.97
C LEU A 207 8.42 2.13 -15.62
N LEU A 208 8.80 2.65 -16.77
CA LEU A 208 10.09 2.32 -17.41
C LEU A 208 11.28 2.71 -16.51
N SER A 209 11.14 3.78 -15.74
CA SER A 209 12.16 4.17 -14.76
C SER A 209 12.17 3.26 -13.54
N VAL A 210 11.01 2.82 -13.03
CA VAL A 210 10.94 1.80 -11.97
C VAL A 210 11.62 0.52 -12.41
N PHE A 211 11.40 0.08 -13.64
CA PHE A 211 12.02 -1.12 -14.20
C PHE A 211 13.49 -0.94 -14.65
N HIS A 212 14.13 0.17 -14.28
CA HIS A 212 15.53 0.49 -14.57
C HIS A 212 15.86 0.62 -16.07
N ILE A 213 14.86 0.83 -16.93
CA ILE A 213 15.05 1.04 -18.37
C ILE A 213 15.42 2.50 -18.66
N ILE A 214 14.78 3.44 -17.95
CA ILE A 214 15.05 4.87 -18.06
C ILE A 214 15.66 5.35 -16.73
N ASN A 215 16.62 6.28 -16.80
CA ASN A 215 17.22 6.87 -15.61
C ASN A 215 16.17 7.63 -14.79
N TYR A 216 16.08 7.33 -13.49
CA TYR A 216 15.08 7.93 -12.58
C TYR A 216 15.17 9.47 -12.50
N LYS A 217 16.38 10.08 -12.69
CA LYS A 217 16.55 11.53 -12.71
C LYS A 217 15.89 12.15 -13.94
N ILE A 218 15.97 11.47 -15.11
CA ILE A 218 15.31 11.92 -16.34
C ILE A 218 13.79 11.84 -16.17
N ALA A 219 13.26 10.71 -15.68
CA ALA A 219 11.84 10.56 -15.39
C ALA A 219 11.34 11.62 -14.41
N PHE A 220 12.12 11.96 -13.39
CA PHE A 220 11.80 13.01 -12.43
C PHE A 220 11.69 14.40 -13.08
N ILE A 221 12.67 14.79 -13.89
CA ILE A 221 12.66 16.07 -14.60
C ILE A 221 11.43 16.17 -15.51
N ILE A 222 11.14 15.10 -16.29
CA ILE A 222 9.95 15.04 -17.15
C ILE A 222 8.69 15.18 -16.31
N THR A 223 8.59 14.50 -15.18
CA THR A 223 7.45 14.58 -14.26
C THR A 223 7.25 16.00 -13.76
N ILE A 224 8.30 16.65 -13.25
CA ILE A 224 8.23 18.02 -12.73
C ILE A 224 7.75 18.98 -13.80
N ILE A 225 8.35 18.94 -15.00
CA ILE A 225 7.99 19.84 -16.13
C ILE A 225 6.54 19.60 -16.55
N THR A 226 6.15 18.33 -16.76
CA THR A 226 4.79 17.98 -17.17
C THR A 226 3.75 18.46 -16.17
N VAL A 227 3.96 18.17 -14.88
CA VAL A 227 3.03 18.56 -13.81
C VAL A 227 2.96 20.08 -13.67
N PHE A 228 4.09 20.78 -13.77
CA PHE A 228 4.13 22.24 -13.69
C PHE A 228 3.31 22.90 -14.80
N ILE A 229 3.39 22.37 -16.03
CA ILE A 229 2.65 22.88 -17.20
C ILE A 229 1.16 22.50 -17.14
N VAL A 230 0.84 21.24 -16.82
CA VAL A 230 -0.53 20.70 -16.96
C VAL A 230 -1.40 21.00 -15.73
N ASN A 231 -0.85 20.83 -14.53
CA ASN A 231 -1.59 21.07 -13.27
C ASN A 231 -0.66 21.19 -12.05
N LYS A 232 -0.11 22.38 -11.83
CA LYS A 232 0.78 22.65 -10.68
C LYS A 232 0.17 22.39 -9.30
N ARG A 233 -1.17 22.30 -9.18
CA ARG A 233 -1.84 22.01 -7.92
C ARG A 233 -1.58 20.59 -7.43
N LEU A 234 -1.15 19.69 -8.30
CA LEU A 234 -0.83 18.31 -7.95
C LEU A 234 0.37 18.20 -6.99
N PHE A 235 1.30 19.16 -7.00
CA PHE A 235 2.40 19.20 -6.03
C PHE A 235 1.90 19.25 -4.58
N PHE A 236 0.75 19.87 -4.32
CA PHE A 236 0.14 19.94 -2.98
C PHE A 236 -0.69 18.70 -2.63
N LYS A 237 -0.86 17.76 -3.57
CA LYS A 237 -1.59 16.51 -3.36
C LYS A 237 -0.68 15.32 -3.09
N VAL A 238 0.63 15.50 -3.25
CA VAL A 238 1.63 14.48 -2.89
C VAL A 238 1.68 14.35 -1.37
N ASP A 239 1.73 13.12 -0.88
CA ASP A 239 1.89 12.85 0.55
C ASP A 239 3.35 13.08 0.98
N ILE A 240 3.64 14.32 1.34
CA ILE A 240 4.97 14.73 1.82
C ILE A 240 5.32 14.04 3.14
N TYR A 241 4.34 13.74 4.00
CA TYR A 241 4.63 13.06 5.27
C TYR A 241 5.10 11.63 5.06
N LEU A 242 4.59 10.93 4.05
CA LEU A 242 5.12 9.62 3.67
C LEU A 242 6.58 9.72 3.22
N LEU A 243 6.94 10.68 2.37
CA LEU A 243 8.33 10.87 1.92
C LEU A 243 9.25 11.22 3.10
N LEU A 244 8.82 12.12 3.98
CA LEU A 244 9.59 12.48 5.18
C LEU A 244 9.69 11.32 6.17
N THR A 245 8.69 10.44 6.22
CA THR A 245 8.74 9.19 7.00
C THR A 245 9.88 8.29 6.50
N PHE A 246 10.02 8.15 5.18
CA PHE A 246 11.15 7.41 4.59
C PHE A 246 12.49 8.05 4.94
N VAL A 247 12.61 9.38 4.84
CA VAL A 247 13.84 10.09 5.26
C VAL A 247 14.15 9.82 6.74
N GLY A 248 13.15 9.90 7.62
CA GLY A 248 13.33 9.60 9.04
C GLY A 248 13.82 8.16 9.28
N PHE A 249 13.21 7.18 8.61
CA PHE A 249 13.65 5.79 8.72
C PHE A 249 15.03 5.55 8.10
N PHE A 250 15.39 6.17 6.99
CA PHE A 250 16.73 6.08 6.42
C PHE A 250 17.80 6.56 7.41
N ILE A 251 17.56 7.70 8.06
CA ILE A 251 18.46 8.22 9.10
C ILE A 251 18.52 7.28 10.30
N PHE A 252 17.35 6.85 10.80
CA PHE A 252 17.26 5.93 11.92
C PHE A 252 18.03 4.63 11.66
N VAL A 253 17.75 3.97 10.56
CA VAL A 253 18.37 2.68 10.21
C VAL A 253 19.85 2.87 9.91
N GLY A 254 20.25 3.93 9.19
CA GLY A 254 21.65 4.25 8.95
C GLY A 254 22.45 4.47 10.24
N ASN A 255 21.86 5.14 11.23
CA ASN A 255 22.49 5.36 12.52
C ASN A 255 22.67 4.03 13.30
N ILE A 256 21.61 3.21 13.41
CA ILE A 256 21.67 1.96 14.19
C ILE A 256 22.54 0.89 13.53
N SER A 257 22.64 0.89 12.20
CA SER A 257 23.51 -0.04 11.46
C SER A 257 24.99 0.16 11.74
N ASN A 258 25.38 1.33 12.29
CA ASN A 258 26.75 1.59 12.73
C ASN A 258 26.98 1.27 14.23
N MET A 259 25.96 0.82 14.95
CA MET A 259 26.09 0.40 16.35
C MET A 259 26.37 -1.10 16.39
N ASN A 260 27.60 -1.50 16.74
CA ASN A 260 28.05 -2.89 16.69
C ASN A 260 27.07 -3.84 17.39
N MET A 261 26.64 -3.50 18.61
CA MET A 261 25.69 -4.33 19.38
C MET A 261 24.36 -4.56 18.62
N VAL A 262 23.82 -3.52 17.98
CA VAL A 262 22.55 -3.63 17.22
C VAL A 262 22.78 -4.44 15.95
N LYS A 263 23.92 -4.20 15.27
CA LYS A 263 24.28 -4.91 14.05
C LYS A 263 24.43 -6.40 14.30
N GLU A 264 25.22 -6.80 15.30
CA GLU A 264 25.42 -8.19 15.67
C GLU A 264 24.08 -8.87 16.06
N PHE A 265 23.27 -8.22 16.88
CA PHE A 265 21.95 -8.74 17.26
C PHE A 265 21.02 -8.94 16.04
N MET A 266 20.99 -7.97 15.12
CA MET A 266 20.12 -8.04 13.93
C MET A 266 20.63 -9.07 12.91
N GLU A 267 21.95 -9.19 12.73
CA GLU A 267 22.56 -10.20 11.87
C GLU A 267 22.30 -11.62 12.41
N ASP A 268 22.39 -11.83 13.73
CA ASP A 268 22.04 -13.08 14.37
C ASP A 268 20.54 -13.42 14.23
N LEU A 269 19.68 -12.42 14.41
CA LEU A 269 18.23 -12.57 14.26
C LEU A 269 17.83 -12.93 12.81
N LEU A 270 18.56 -12.41 11.82
CA LEU A 270 18.23 -12.51 10.38
C LEU A 270 19.23 -13.42 9.64
N ASN A 271 19.83 -14.38 10.33
CA ASN A 271 20.92 -15.22 9.81
C ASN A 271 20.47 -16.33 8.82
N SER A 272 19.16 -16.52 8.63
CA SER A 272 18.61 -17.53 7.72
C SER A 272 17.37 -17.06 6.99
N GLU A 273 17.00 -17.76 5.91
CA GLU A 273 15.76 -17.54 5.15
C GLU A 273 14.54 -17.57 6.08
N THR A 274 14.43 -18.62 6.89
CA THR A 274 13.30 -18.83 7.79
C THR A 274 13.22 -17.74 8.88
N SER A 275 14.34 -17.37 9.50
CA SER A 275 14.35 -16.33 10.53
C SER A 275 14.01 -14.96 9.96
N THR A 276 14.52 -14.63 8.76
CA THR A 276 14.17 -13.40 8.03
C THR A 276 12.67 -13.36 7.70
N TYR A 277 12.12 -14.49 7.22
CA TYR A 277 10.71 -14.59 6.89
C TYR A 277 9.82 -14.38 8.11
N ILE A 278 10.09 -15.08 9.21
CA ILE A 278 9.34 -14.96 10.47
C ILE A 278 9.46 -13.53 11.04
N SER A 279 10.67 -12.98 11.04
CA SER A 279 10.90 -11.62 11.52
C SER A 279 10.11 -10.58 10.72
N GLY A 280 10.08 -10.71 9.39
CA GLY A 280 9.28 -9.82 8.52
C GLY A 280 7.78 -9.91 8.81
N LEU A 281 7.24 -11.12 9.01
CA LEU A 281 5.84 -11.33 9.41
C LEU A 281 5.53 -10.66 10.75
N LEU A 282 6.34 -10.96 11.79
CA LEU A 282 6.09 -10.48 13.15
C LEU A 282 6.31 -8.98 13.32
N CYS A 283 7.41 -8.44 12.78
CA CYS A 283 7.67 -7.00 12.83
C CYS A 283 6.54 -6.21 12.15
N SER A 284 6.00 -6.72 11.04
CA SER A 284 4.87 -6.08 10.35
C SER A 284 3.64 -5.94 11.25
N GLN A 285 3.39 -6.90 12.15
CA GLN A 285 2.26 -6.83 13.08
C GLN A 285 2.41 -5.75 14.15
N ILE A 286 3.65 -5.34 14.46
CA ILE A 286 3.97 -4.44 15.57
C ILE A 286 4.18 -3.01 15.07
N ILE A 287 5.00 -2.84 14.03
CA ILE A 287 5.43 -1.52 13.56
C ILE A 287 4.92 -1.16 12.15
N SER A 288 4.05 -2.00 11.56
CA SER A 288 3.60 -1.94 10.16
C SER A 288 4.65 -2.41 9.14
N ASN A 289 4.18 -2.90 8.00
CA ASN A 289 5.00 -3.54 6.96
C ASN A 289 6.06 -2.60 6.34
N VAL A 290 5.76 -1.32 6.12
CA VAL A 290 6.73 -0.35 5.54
C VAL A 290 7.91 -0.09 6.49
N PRO A 291 7.69 0.30 7.76
CA PRO A 291 8.79 0.42 8.72
C PRO A 291 9.56 -0.89 8.95
N ALA A 292 8.85 -2.02 9.04
CA ALA A 292 9.49 -3.33 9.18
C ALA A 292 10.43 -3.63 8.01
N THR A 293 10.00 -3.34 6.79
CA THR A 293 10.82 -3.48 5.59
C THR A 293 12.10 -2.66 5.68
N MET A 294 11.99 -1.38 5.99
CA MET A 294 13.14 -0.48 6.04
C MET A 294 14.12 -0.88 7.15
N LEU A 295 13.61 -1.29 8.31
CA LEU A 295 14.43 -1.76 9.42
C LEU A 295 15.21 -3.02 9.07
N LEU A 296 14.53 -4.05 8.55
CA LEU A 296 15.12 -5.36 8.34
C LEU A 296 16.04 -5.42 7.12
N SER A 297 15.76 -4.65 6.07
CA SER A 297 16.51 -4.69 4.81
C SER A 297 18.01 -4.43 4.96
N SER A 298 18.41 -3.60 5.90
CA SER A 298 19.83 -3.26 6.11
C SER A 298 20.66 -4.35 6.80
N PHE A 299 20.00 -5.40 7.30
CA PHE A 299 20.65 -6.44 8.11
C PHE A 299 20.50 -7.84 7.51
N THR A 300 19.92 -7.98 6.33
CA THR A 300 19.76 -9.29 5.67
C THR A 300 19.99 -9.21 4.17
N ASN A 301 20.43 -10.31 3.58
CA ASN A 301 20.51 -10.51 2.13
C ASN A 301 19.37 -11.40 1.60
N TYR A 302 18.51 -11.91 2.48
CA TYR A 302 17.39 -12.78 2.15
C TYR A 302 16.17 -11.96 1.68
N TYR A 303 16.37 -11.17 0.60
CA TYR A 303 15.35 -10.24 0.10
C TYR A 303 14.07 -10.92 -0.42
N LYS A 304 14.14 -12.18 -0.87
CA LYS A 304 12.98 -12.94 -1.31
C LYS A 304 12.03 -13.21 -0.14
N GLU A 305 12.59 -13.69 0.96
CA GLU A 305 11.88 -14.00 2.20
C GLU A 305 11.34 -12.72 2.83
N LEU A 306 12.14 -11.66 2.84
CA LEU A 306 11.71 -10.35 3.33
C LEU A 306 10.56 -9.79 2.48
N LEU A 307 10.66 -9.83 1.14
CA LEU A 307 9.62 -9.35 0.22
C LEU A 307 8.30 -10.09 0.44
N LEU A 308 8.33 -11.42 0.55
CA LEU A 308 7.14 -12.22 0.81
C LEU A 308 6.56 -11.93 2.20
N SER A 309 7.41 -11.96 3.22
CA SER A 309 6.95 -11.82 4.61
C SER A 309 6.33 -10.45 4.91
N VAL A 310 6.87 -9.34 4.40
CA VAL A 310 6.30 -8.00 4.66
C VAL A 310 5.02 -7.75 3.86
N ASN A 311 4.85 -8.38 2.70
CA ASN A 311 3.59 -8.32 1.96
C ASN A 311 2.50 -9.16 2.63
N ILE A 312 2.81 -10.39 3.03
CA ILE A 312 1.91 -11.25 3.80
C ILE A 312 1.66 -10.65 5.19
N GLY A 313 2.70 -10.09 5.81
CA GLY A 313 2.64 -9.39 7.09
C GLY A 313 1.77 -8.14 7.09
N GLY A 314 1.45 -7.57 5.91
CA GLY A 314 0.44 -6.53 5.79
C GLY A 314 -0.99 -6.99 6.12
N LEU A 315 -1.22 -8.31 6.20
CA LEU A 315 -2.41 -8.93 6.78
C LEU A 315 -2.25 -9.05 8.31
N GLY A 316 -3.31 -9.46 9.02
CA GLY A 316 -3.30 -9.69 10.47
C GLY A 316 -3.89 -8.52 11.23
N THR A 317 -3.08 -7.75 11.95
CA THR A 317 -3.55 -6.62 12.77
C THR A 317 -3.91 -5.38 11.92
N LEU A 318 -4.73 -4.49 12.48
CA LEU A 318 -5.02 -3.19 11.82
C LEU A 318 -3.77 -2.34 11.62
N ILE A 319 -2.78 -2.48 12.49
CA ILE A 319 -1.54 -1.70 12.45
C ILE A 319 -0.58 -2.24 11.39
N ALA A 320 -0.72 -3.50 11.01
CA ALA A 320 0.16 -4.16 10.06
C ALA A 320 0.23 -3.46 8.68
N SER A 321 -0.83 -2.75 8.28
CA SER A 321 -0.86 -1.94 7.06
C SER A 321 -1.65 -0.65 7.27
N LEU A 322 -1.12 0.49 6.81
CA LEU A 322 -1.83 1.77 6.80
C LEU A 322 -3.12 1.69 5.98
N ALA A 323 -3.13 0.94 4.88
CA ALA A 323 -4.31 0.67 4.06
C ALA A 323 -5.47 0.09 4.90
N SER A 324 -5.16 -0.81 5.83
CA SER A 324 -6.15 -1.38 6.76
C SER A 324 -6.76 -0.34 7.70
N VAL A 325 -5.93 0.59 8.19
CA VAL A 325 -6.41 1.70 9.03
C VAL A 325 -7.29 2.67 8.24
N ILE A 326 -6.97 2.92 6.97
CA ILE A 326 -7.74 3.79 6.08
C ILE A 326 -9.15 3.23 5.88
N SER A 327 -9.28 1.98 5.46
CA SER A 327 -10.58 1.34 5.25
C SER A 327 -11.41 1.27 6.52
N TYR A 328 -10.80 0.93 7.66
CA TYR A 328 -11.42 0.97 8.97
C TYR A 328 -11.99 2.36 9.31
N LYS A 329 -11.18 3.43 9.14
CA LYS A 329 -11.61 4.80 9.42
C LYS A 329 -12.80 5.22 8.55
N PHE A 330 -12.80 4.88 7.25
CA PHE A 330 -13.93 5.16 6.36
C PHE A 330 -15.19 4.43 6.80
N TYR A 331 -15.08 3.13 7.08
CA TYR A 331 -16.25 2.35 7.48
C TYR A 331 -16.86 2.82 8.78
N VAL A 332 -16.04 2.95 9.84
CA VAL A 332 -16.52 3.29 11.19
C VAL A 332 -17.01 4.73 11.29
N LYS A 333 -16.48 5.65 10.47
CA LYS A 333 -16.99 7.03 10.42
C LYS A 333 -18.48 7.08 10.07
N GLU A 334 -18.93 6.19 9.20
CA GLU A 334 -20.32 6.13 8.73
C GLU A 334 -21.18 5.12 9.50
N ASN A 335 -20.56 4.09 10.11
CA ASN A 335 -21.22 2.96 10.77
C ASN A 335 -20.64 2.75 12.18
N LYS A 336 -20.74 3.76 13.05
CA LYS A 336 -20.12 3.74 14.39
C LYS A 336 -20.56 2.55 15.24
N GLU A 337 -21.81 2.15 15.15
CA GLU A 337 -22.40 1.03 15.92
C GLU A 337 -21.82 -0.33 15.50
N GLU A 338 -21.33 -0.46 14.27
CA GLU A 338 -20.76 -1.70 13.75
C GLU A 338 -19.23 -1.82 14.01
N ASN A 339 -18.63 -0.91 14.77
CA ASN A 339 -17.20 -0.92 15.05
C ASN A 339 -16.70 -2.28 15.57
N ARG A 340 -17.36 -2.85 16.60
CA ARG A 340 -16.97 -4.16 17.15
C ARG A 340 -17.10 -5.29 16.12
N LYS A 341 -18.13 -5.24 15.28
CA LYS A 341 -18.31 -6.22 14.20
C LYS A 341 -17.22 -6.09 13.16
N TYR A 342 -16.85 -4.85 12.78
CA TYR A 342 -15.77 -4.61 11.84
C TYR A 342 -14.48 -5.24 12.34
N ILE A 343 -14.04 -4.89 13.56
CA ILE A 343 -12.81 -5.43 14.15
C ILE A 343 -12.85 -6.97 14.18
N LYS A 344 -13.98 -7.57 14.61
CA LYS A 344 -14.14 -9.03 14.67
C LYS A 344 -13.94 -9.69 13.30
N TYR A 345 -14.65 -9.24 12.28
CA TYR A 345 -14.57 -9.84 10.94
C TYR A 345 -13.25 -9.47 10.24
N PHE A 346 -12.75 -8.27 10.44
CA PHE A 346 -11.45 -7.85 9.94
C PHE A 346 -10.36 -8.79 10.48
N THR A 347 -10.29 -8.96 11.80
CA THR A 347 -9.30 -9.86 12.43
C THR A 347 -9.47 -11.29 11.94
N LEU A 348 -10.71 -11.80 11.86
CA LEU A 348 -10.96 -13.17 11.39
C LEU A 348 -10.38 -13.40 9.98
N TYR A 349 -10.73 -12.56 9.00
CA TYR A 349 -10.31 -12.77 7.61
C TYR A 349 -8.83 -12.44 7.38
N ASN A 350 -8.30 -11.42 8.07
CA ASN A 350 -6.88 -11.06 7.94
C ASN A 350 -5.97 -12.07 8.63
N VAL A 351 -6.31 -12.56 9.83
CA VAL A 351 -5.54 -13.61 10.52
C VAL A 351 -5.63 -14.93 9.74
N LEU A 352 -6.81 -15.27 9.21
CA LEU A 352 -6.95 -16.45 8.35
C LEU A 352 -6.04 -16.35 7.12
N GLY A 353 -6.02 -15.20 6.44
CA GLY A 353 -5.11 -14.93 5.33
C GLY A 353 -3.64 -15.02 5.77
N LEU A 354 -3.27 -14.34 6.86
CA LEU A 354 -1.91 -14.37 7.41
C LEU A 354 -1.43 -15.80 7.68
N LEU A 355 -2.27 -16.65 8.28
CA LEU A 355 -1.92 -18.05 8.57
C LEU A 355 -1.79 -18.88 7.28
N ILE A 356 -2.74 -18.77 6.35
CA ILE A 356 -2.70 -19.53 5.09
C ILE A 356 -1.45 -19.14 4.28
N PHE A 357 -1.26 -17.85 3.99
CA PHE A 357 -0.12 -17.40 3.19
C PHE A 357 1.19 -17.56 3.97
N GLY A 358 1.18 -17.28 5.28
CA GLY A 358 2.34 -17.42 6.15
C GLY A 358 2.89 -18.83 6.16
N LEU A 359 2.03 -19.85 6.23
CA LEU A 359 2.45 -21.25 6.20
C LEU A 359 2.85 -21.73 4.79
N VAL A 360 2.09 -21.36 3.77
CA VAL A 360 2.36 -21.81 2.38
C VAL A 360 3.69 -21.27 1.85
N PHE A 361 4.08 -20.05 2.21
CA PHE A 361 5.32 -19.44 1.72
C PHE A 361 6.49 -19.54 2.69
N MET A 362 6.30 -20.17 3.85
CA MET A 362 7.37 -20.54 4.78
C MET A 362 8.05 -21.86 4.37
N LEU A 363 7.31 -22.76 3.68
CA LEU A 363 7.78 -24.05 3.14
C LEU A 363 8.49 -23.87 1.79
#